data_3b3c83d78b09aee6df42409f9a6c8395
#
_entry.id   3b3c83d78b09aee6df42409f9a6c8395
#
_cell.length_a   1.000
_cell.length_b   1.000
_cell.length_c   1.000
_cell.angle_alpha   90.00
_cell.angle_beta   90.00
_cell.angle_gamma   90.00
#
_symmetry.space_group_name_H-M   'P 1'
#
loop_
_entity.id
_entity.type
_entity.pdbx_description
1 polymer ?
#
loop_
_entity_poly.entity_id
_entity_poly.type
_entity_poly.pdbx_seq_one_letter_code
_entity_poly.pdbx_strand_id
1 'polypeptide(L)'
;PIWCSVDLRDGNQALVDPMNLQEKLEFFKTLCDIGFKEIEVGFPSASETEFEICRELIQGGHIPDDVTIQVLVQAREHLIRRTFEAIKGAKNVIVHFYNSTSTLQRKVVFKKDMKGITQIAVEGARLIRQLIKEYQGDTNIRIEYSPESFSGTETDFAVDICAAVMEELGATPENKIILNLPNTVEMCTPNTYADQVEYFIRHLPNRESAIISIHPHNDRGTGVAAAELAILAGAERVEGTLFGNGERTGNLDIITLGLNMYTQGMDPGLDFSNIPALREMYERCTRM
;
A
#
# COMPACT_ATOMS: atom_id res chain seq x y z
N PRO A 1 -10.40 5.29 -9.53
CA PRO A 1 -9.93 4.52 -8.39
C PRO A 1 -9.63 5.40 -7.19
N ILE A 2 -9.52 4.80 -5.99
CA ILE A 2 -8.89 5.42 -4.83
C ILE A 2 -7.39 5.40 -5.07
N TRP A 3 -6.71 6.55 -4.93
CA TRP A 3 -5.29 6.66 -5.15
C TRP A 3 -4.52 6.65 -3.84
N CYS A 4 -3.47 5.83 -3.75
CA CYS A 4 -2.49 5.87 -2.69
C CYS A 4 -1.09 6.09 -3.26
N SER A 5 -0.43 7.17 -2.85
CA SER A 5 1.00 7.35 -3.16
C SER A 5 1.84 6.51 -2.20
N VAL A 6 2.80 5.76 -2.74
CA VAL A 6 3.81 5.04 -1.97
C VAL A 6 5.23 5.61 -2.18
N ASP A 7 5.32 6.84 -2.72
CA ASP A 7 6.59 7.54 -2.97
C ASP A 7 7.47 7.64 -1.72
N LEU A 8 6.86 8.00 -0.58
CA LEU A 8 7.61 8.27 0.67
C LEU A 8 8.04 7.00 1.42
N ARG A 9 7.51 5.83 1.04
CA ARG A 9 7.93 4.54 1.58
C ARG A 9 8.64 3.70 0.52
N ASP A 10 7.92 3.14 -0.43
CA ASP A 10 8.45 2.19 -1.42
C ASP A 10 9.39 2.87 -2.42
N GLY A 11 8.99 4.05 -2.90
CA GLY A 11 9.84 4.90 -3.72
C GLY A 11 11.11 5.33 -2.97
N ASN A 12 10.98 5.81 -1.74
CA ASN A 12 12.10 6.28 -0.93
C ASN A 12 13.09 5.17 -0.57
N GLN A 13 12.61 3.96 -0.26
CA GLN A 13 13.50 2.83 0.10
C GLN A 13 14.37 2.37 -1.07
N ALA A 14 13.96 2.66 -2.30
CA ALA A 14 14.71 2.32 -3.51
C ALA A 14 15.81 3.33 -3.85
N LEU A 15 15.82 4.50 -3.24
CA LEU A 15 16.80 5.55 -3.51
C LEU A 15 18.16 5.17 -2.94
N VAL A 16 19.23 5.48 -3.68
CA VAL A 16 20.61 5.34 -3.22
C VAL A 16 20.85 6.22 -2.00
N ASP A 17 20.31 7.42 -2.05
CA ASP A 17 20.31 8.43 -0.99
C ASP A 17 18.85 8.70 -0.59
N PRO A 18 18.32 8.04 0.47
CA PRO A 18 16.96 8.28 0.92
C PRO A 18 16.70 9.73 1.30
N MET A 19 15.47 10.19 1.06
CA MET A 19 15.07 11.55 1.39
C MET A 19 15.23 11.85 2.88
N ASN A 20 15.77 13.00 3.19
CA ASN A 20 15.80 13.54 4.55
C ASN A 20 14.41 14.06 4.98
N LEU A 21 14.26 14.49 6.24
CA LEU A 21 13.00 14.97 6.78
C LEU A 21 12.41 16.13 5.96
N GLN A 22 13.21 17.12 5.58
CA GLN A 22 12.72 18.30 4.86
C GLN A 22 12.24 17.92 3.45
N GLU A 23 12.96 17.07 2.77
CA GLU A 23 12.59 16.55 1.45
C GLU A 23 11.30 15.71 1.53
N LYS A 24 11.13 14.86 2.56
CA LYS A 24 9.88 14.11 2.78
C LYS A 24 8.72 15.05 3.10
N LEU A 25 8.88 16.09 3.87
CA LEU A 25 7.83 17.07 4.16
C LEU A 25 7.41 17.85 2.89
N GLU A 26 8.38 18.28 2.09
CA GLU A 26 8.12 18.94 0.81
C GLU A 26 7.36 18.02 -0.15
N PHE A 27 7.83 16.77 -0.26
CA PHE A 27 7.20 15.77 -1.12
C PHE A 27 5.78 15.44 -0.64
N PHE A 28 5.58 15.24 0.66
CA PHE A 28 4.27 15.00 1.26
C PHE A 28 3.28 16.14 0.95
N LYS A 29 3.73 17.39 1.13
CA LYS A 29 2.91 18.56 0.79
C LYS A 29 2.54 18.56 -0.70
N THR A 30 3.47 18.27 -1.59
CA THR A 30 3.20 18.22 -3.03
C THR A 30 2.18 17.12 -3.37
N LEU A 31 2.26 15.95 -2.73
CA LEU A 31 1.25 14.89 -2.93
C LEU A 31 -0.15 15.35 -2.48
N CYS A 32 -0.23 16.07 -1.36
CA CYS A 32 -1.51 16.65 -0.92
C CYS A 32 -2.03 17.70 -1.93
N ASP A 33 -1.15 18.56 -2.45
CA ASP A 33 -1.49 19.61 -3.43
C ASP A 33 -1.97 19.00 -4.78
N ILE A 34 -1.41 17.86 -5.21
CA ILE A 34 -1.87 17.08 -6.38
C ILE A 34 -3.28 16.53 -6.15
N GLY A 35 -3.66 16.26 -4.91
CA GLY A 35 -4.99 15.74 -4.57
C GLY A 35 -5.02 14.33 -3.98
N PHE A 36 -3.88 13.72 -3.69
CA PHE A 36 -3.85 12.44 -2.99
C PHE A 36 -4.54 12.53 -1.62
N LYS A 37 -5.38 11.55 -1.32
CA LYS A 37 -6.09 11.43 -0.05
C LYS A 37 -5.58 10.28 0.82
N GLU A 38 -4.80 9.39 0.24
CA GLU A 38 -4.08 8.34 0.95
C GLU A 38 -2.60 8.37 0.56
N ILE A 39 -1.70 8.42 1.55
CA ILE A 39 -0.24 8.54 1.33
C ILE A 39 0.47 7.62 2.31
N GLU A 40 1.23 6.65 1.78
CA GLU A 40 2.08 5.78 2.60
C GLU A 40 3.39 6.49 2.92
N VAL A 41 3.53 6.90 4.17
CA VAL A 41 4.59 7.83 4.61
C VAL A 41 5.86 7.14 5.07
N GLY A 42 5.81 5.84 5.36
CA GLY A 42 6.99 5.11 5.78
C GLY A 42 6.70 3.78 6.47
N PHE A 43 7.77 3.20 7.03
CA PHE A 43 7.76 1.99 7.84
C PHE A 43 8.30 2.33 9.25
N PRO A 44 7.48 2.95 10.10
CA PRO A 44 7.96 3.58 11.34
C PRO A 44 8.59 2.61 12.36
N SER A 45 8.32 1.31 12.24
CA SER A 45 8.96 0.30 13.08
C SER A 45 10.28 -0.26 12.51
N ALA A 46 10.68 0.15 11.30
CA ALA A 46 11.91 -0.34 10.67
C ALA A 46 13.17 0.39 11.19
N SER A 47 13.07 1.67 11.52
CA SER A 47 14.19 2.47 12.05
C SER A 47 13.70 3.65 12.87
N GLU A 48 14.58 4.23 13.69
CA GLU A 48 14.25 5.43 14.46
C GLU A 48 13.97 6.63 13.54
N THR A 49 14.71 6.78 12.45
CA THR A 49 14.47 7.84 11.47
C THR A 49 13.06 7.77 10.87
N GLU A 50 12.60 6.59 10.47
CA GLU A 50 11.23 6.39 9.95
C GLU A 50 10.17 6.66 11.02
N PHE A 51 10.46 6.30 12.28
CA PHE A 51 9.60 6.62 13.42
C PHE A 51 9.49 8.13 13.64
N GLU A 52 10.63 8.83 13.69
CA GLU A 52 10.69 10.28 13.90
C GLU A 52 9.99 11.05 12.78
N ILE A 53 10.15 10.65 11.53
CA ILE A 53 9.45 11.25 10.38
C ILE A 53 7.93 11.11 10.53
N CYS A 54 7.44 9.93 10.88
CA CYS A 54 6.02 9.71 11.14
C CYS A 54 5.52 10.60 12.29
N ARG A 55 6.28 10.73 13.36
CA ARG A 55 5.95 11.59 14.50
C ARG A 55 5.94 13.07 14.11
N GLU A 56 6.90 13.51 13.32
CA GLU A 56 6.98 14.92 12.85
C GLU A 56 5.76 15.27 11.97
N LEU A 57 5.38 14.41 11.04
CA LEU A 57 4.19 14.61 10.23
C LEU A 57 2.93 14.83 11.10
N ILE A 58 2.79 14.03 12.16
CA ILE A 58 1.63 14.08 13.05
C ILE A 58 1.70 15.28 14.00
N GLN A 59 2.82 15.47 14.70
CA GLN A 59 2.98 16.48 15.75
C GLN A 59 3.19 17.88 15.18
N GLY A 60 3.84 17.98 14.02
CA GLY A 60 4.06 19.24 13.30
C GLY A 60 2.79 19.77 12.61
N GLY A 61 1.69 19.01 12.60
CA GLY A 61 0.43 19.44 11.99
C GLY A 61 0.48 19.52 10.47
N HIS A 62 1.32 18.69 9.83
CA HIS A 62 1.52 18.71 8.38
C HIS A 62 0.40 17.98 7.60
N ILE A 63 -0.43 17.19 8.29
CA ILE A 63 -1.44 16.32 7.66
C ILE A 63 -2.76 17.08 7.54
N PRO A 64 -3.27 17.35 6.32
CA PRO A 64 -4.59 17.93 6.13
C PRO A 64 -5.70 17.02 6.69
N ASP A 65 -6.80 17.61 7.11
CA ASP A 65 -7.91 16.90 7.75
C ASP A 65 -8.56 15.82 6.88
N ASP A 66 -8.47 15.97 5.57
CA ASP A 66 -9.04 15.08 4.56
C ASP A 66 -8.02 14.08 3.98
N VAL A 67 -6.80 14.07 4.52
CA VAL A 67 -5.73 13.13 4.14
C VAL A 67 -5.57 12.04 5.20
N THR A 68 -5.44 10.83 4.74
CA THR A 68 -5.14 9.65 5.56
C THR A 68 -3.69 9.23 5.32
N ILE A 69 -2.89 9.18 6.36
CA ILE A 69 -1.55 8.60 6.24
C ILE A 69 -1.64 7.07 6.32
N GLN A 70 -0.80 6.40 5.57
CA GLN A 70 -0.62 4.95 5.64
C GLN A 70 0.77 4.63 6.18
N VAL A 71 0.87 3.61 7.01
CA VAL A 71 2.13 3.13 7.57
C VAL A 71 2.25 1.63 7.39
N LEU A 72 3.42 1.19 6.89
CA LEU A 72 3.71 -0.21 6.67
C LEU A 72 4.21 -0.89 7.93
N VAL A 73 3.82 -2.16 8.11
CA VAL A 73 4.35 -3.00 9.18
C VAL A 73 4.35 -4.48 8.78
N GLN A 74 5.43 -5.20 9.06
CA GLN A 74 5.44 -6.65 8.92
C GLN A 74 4.62 -7.30 10.06
N ALA A 75 3.97 -8.43 9.78
CA ALA A 75 3.16 -9.18 10.74
C ALA A 75 4.04 -9.83 11.85
N ARG A 76 4.66 -8.99 12.68
CA ARG A 76 5.49 -9.34 13.86
C ARG A 76 5.08 -8.48 15.04
N GLU A 77 4.87 -9.10 16.20
CA GLU A 77 4.33 -8.44 17.37
C GLU A 77 5.06 -7.15 17.75
N HIS A 78 6.38 -7.18 17.93
CA HIS A 78 7.14 -6.01 18.36
C HIS A 78 7.11 -4.86 17.36
N LEU A 79 7.05 -5.15 16.03
CA LEU A 79 6.93 -4.14 14.98
C LEU A 79 5.54 -3.52 14.98
N ILE A 80 4.48 -4.33 15.13
CA ILE A 80 3.09 -3.86 15.21
C ILE A 80 2.92 -2.92 16.40
N ARG A 81 3.43 -3.30 17.58
CA ARG A 81 3.36 -2.43 18.78
C ARG A 81 4.08 -1.11 18.57
N ARG A 82 5.28 -1.12 18.00
CA ARG A 82 6.05 0.11 17.69
C ARG A 82 5.32 0.99 16.68
N THR A 83 4.63 0.41 15.71
CA THR A 83 3.80 1.14 14.74
C THR A 83 2.65 1.87 15.43
N PHE A 84 1.96 1.22 16.37
CA PHE A 84 0.89 1.86 17.15
C PHE A 84 1.39 3.01 18.05
N GLU A 85 2.64 2.94 18.52
CA GLU A 85 3.28 4.08 19.20
C GLU A 85 3.51 5.25 18.23
N ALA A 86 3.95 4.95 17.01
CA ALA A 86 4.27 5.94 15.98
C ALA A 86 3.04 6.73 15.51
N ILE A 87 1.89 6.08 15.36
CA ILE A 87 0.66 6.72 14.85
C ILE A 87 -0.14 7.50 15.90
N LYS A 88 0.28 7.50 17.15
CA LYS A 88 -0.46 8.13 18.25
C LYS A 88 -0.69 9.61 17.99
N GLY A 89 -1.97 10.03 18.01
CA GLY A 89 -2.40 11.41 17.79
C GLY A 89 -2.67 11.77 16.33
N ALA A 90 -2.52 10.85 15.39
CA ALA A 90 -2.98 11.06 14.02
C ALA A 90 -4.52 11.03 13.96
N LYS A 91 -5.13 11.81 13.03
CA LYS A 91 -6.59 11.85 12.85
C LYS A 91 -7.09 10.66 12.06
N ASN A 92 -6.49 10.39 10.91
CA ASN A 92 -6.84 9.29 10.02
C ASN A 92 -5.60 8.48 9.64
N VAL A 93 -5.62 7.16 9.85
CA VAL A 93 -4.49 6.27 9.58
C VAL A 93 -4.96 4.98 8.93
N ILE A 94 -4.20 4.49 7.97
CA ILE A 94 -4.24 3.10 7.50
C ILE A 94 -3.02 2.39 8.08
N VAL A 95 -3.25 1.32 8.85
CA VAL A 95 -2.20 0.39 9.27
C VAL A 95 -2.13 -0.72 8.22
N HIS A 96 -1.11 -0.67 7.39
CA HIS A 96 -0.86 -1.63 6.33
C HIS A 96 0.08 -2.73 6.84
N PHE A 97 -0.45 -3.90 7.12
CA PHE A 97 0.37 -5.03 7.54
C PHE A 97 0.47 -6.10 6.46
N TYR A 98 1.58 -6.82 6.46
CA TYR A 98 1.86 -7.83 5.45
C TYR A 98 2.65 -9.01 5.99
N ASN A 99 2.56 -10.13 5.28
CA ASN A 99 3.52 -11.22 5.31
C ASN A 99 3.58 -11.89 3.94
N SER A 100 4.74 -12.47 3.63
CA SER A 100 4.96 -13.11 2.33
C SER A 100 4.23 -14.44 2.24
N THR A 101 3.59 -14.66 1.09
CA THR A 101 2.72 -15.84 0.85
C THR A 101 3.17 -16.73 -0.30
N SER A 102 4.13 -16.26 -1.13
CA SER A 102 4.54 -16.97 -2.34
C SER A 102 5.12 -18.37 -2.05
N THR A 103 4.98 -19.24 -3.03
CA THR A 103 5.52 -20.61 -3.02
C THR A 103 7.01 -20.61 -2.66
N LEU A 104 7.80 -19.71 -3.26
CA LEU A 104 9.22 -19.62 -3.04
C LEU A 104 9.55 -19.22 -1.61
N GLN A 105 8.93 -18.16 -1.10
CA GLN A 105 9.21 -17.65 0.25
C GLN A 105 8.75 -18.61 1.34
N ARG A 106 7.61 -19.28 1.15
CA ARG A 106 7.17 -20.36 2.07
C ARG A 106 8.22 -21.44 2.20
N LYS A 107 8.78 -21.88 1.05
CA LYS A 107 9.75 -22.97 1.00
C LYS A 107 11.12 -22.60 1.54
N VAL A 108 11.64 -21.42 1.15
CA VAL A 108 13.05 -21.06 1.35
C VAL A 108 13.22 -20.20 2.61
N VAL A 109 12.37 -19.21 2.81
CA VAL A 109 12.51 -18.22 3.90
C VAL A 109 11.82 -18.71 5.18
N PHE A 110 10.53 -18.98 5.11
CA PHE A 110 9.75 -19.33 6.30
C PHE A 110 9.84 -20.81 6.66
N LYS A 111 10.10 -21.69 5.68
CA LYS A 111 10.07 -23.14 5.83
C LYS A 111 8.76 -23.61 6.47
N LYS A 112 7.65 -23.03 6.01
CA LYS A 112 6.29 -23.28 6.48
C LYS A 112 5.36 -23.62 5.30
N ASP A 113 4.36 -24.40 5.61
CA ASP A 113 3.23 -24.67 4.70
C ASP A 113 2.24 -23.50 4.69
N MET A 114 1.19 -23.59 3.87
CA MET A 114 0.13 -22.59 3.78
C MET A 114 -0.51 -22.30 5.13
N LYS A 115 -0.78 -23.34 5.93
CA LYS A 115 -1.39 -23.19 7.27
C LYS A 115 -0.49 -22.39 8.21
N GLY A 116 0.81 -22.66 8.21
CA GLY A 116 1.76 -21.92 9.03
C GLY A 116 1.92 -20.46 8.62
N ILE A 117 1.76 -20.15 7.32
CA ILE A 117 1.77 -18.77 6.81
C ILE A 117 0.47 -18.05 7.16
N THR A 118 -0.68 -18.72 7.01
CA THR A 118 -1.97 -18.17 7.44
C THR A 118 -1.98 -17.82 8.94
N GLN A 119 -1.37 -18.67 9.76
CA GLN A 119 -1.25 -18.42 11.20
C GLN A 119 -0.51 -17.12 11.50
N ILE A 120 0.56 -16.79 10.77
CA ILE A 120 1.31 -15.51 10.93
C ILE A 120 0.37 -14.32 10.65
N ALA A 121 -0.39 -14.37 9.55
CA ALA A 121 -1.31 -13.31 9.17
C ALA A 121 -2.42 -13.12 10.22
N VAL A 122 -3.04 -14.21 10.66
CA VAL A 122 -4.14 -14.20 11.63
C VAL A 122 -3.66 -13.73 13.02
N GLU A 123 -2.47 -14.13 13.46
CA GLU A 123 -1.88 -13.63 14.71
C GLU A 123 -1.59 -12.13 14.64
N GLY A 124 -1.06 -11.64 13.52
CA GLY A 124 -0.87 -10.22 13.26
C GLY A 124 -2.20 -9.46 13.29
N ALA A 125 -3.21 -9.95 12.59
CA ALA A 125 -4.55 -9.38 12.56
C ALA A 125 -5.20 -9.32 13.96
N ARG A 126 -5.07 -10.40 14.73
CA ARG A 126 -5.56 -10.47 16.11
C ARG A 126 -4.92 -9.43 17.01
N LEU A 127 -3.61 -9.29 16.93
CA LEU A 127 -2.88 -8.28 17.70
C LEU A 127 -3.31 -6.85 17.30
N ILE A 128 -3.42 -6.56 16.01
CA ILE A 128 -3.88 -5.26 15.51
C ILE A 128 -5.29 -4.97 16.05
N ARG A 129 -6.22 -5.93 15.93
CA ARG A 129 -7.58 -5.79 16.47
C ARG A 129 -7.59 -5.53 17.96
N GLN A 130 -6.72 -6.17 18.74
CA GLN A 130 -6.56 -5.93 20.16
C GLN A 130 -6.06 -4.50 20.42
N LEU A 131 -4.99 -4.09 19.74
CA LEU A 131 -4.40 -2.76 19.91
C LEU A 131 -5.35 -1.63 19.52
N ILE A 132 -6.19 -1.82 18.49
CA ILE A 132 -7.24 -0.85 18.15
C ILE A 132 -8.21 -0.66 19.31
N LYS A 133 -8.59 -1.74 20.00
CA LYS A 133 -9.50 -1.65 21.17
C LYS A 133 -8.83 -1.00 22.39
N GLU A 134 -7.52 -1.18 22.52
CA GLU A 134 -6.73 -0.60 23.60
C GLU A 134 -6.31 0.85 23.30
N TYR A 135 -6.42 1.27 22.04
CA TYR A 135 -5.96 2.58 21.58
C TYR A 135 -6.82 3.69 22.19
N GLN A 136 -6.17 4.53 23.00
CA GLN A 136 -6.81 5.66 23.69
C GLN A 136 -6.58 6.95 22.88
N GLY A 137 -7.37 7.15 21.85
CA GLY A 137 -7.28 8.35 21.01
C GLY A 137 -8.45 8.44 20.04
N ASP A 138 -8.63 9.63 19.47
CA ASP A 138 -9.68 9.91 18.49
C ASP A 138 -9.25 9.58 17.05
N THR A 139 -8.28 8.66 16.89
CA THR A 139 -7.77 8.26 15.58
C THR A 139 -8.74 7.31 14.89
N ASN A 140 -9.13 7.67 13.67
CA ASN A 140 -9.82 6.74 12.77
C ASN A 140 -8.79 5.79 12.16
N ILE A 141 -8.77 4.52 12.58
CA ILE A 141 -7.82 3.50 12.11
C ILE A 141 -8.53 2.56 11.14
N ARG A 142 -8.10 2.57 9.88
CA ARG A 142 -8.44 1.55 8.88
C ARG A 142 -7.28 0.56 8.74
N ILE A 143 -7.58 -0.64 8.26
CA ILE A 143 -6.59 -1.70 8.11
C ILE A 143 -6.44 -2.06 6.65
N GLU A 144 -5.18 -2.25 6.25
CA GLU A 144 -4.81 -2.87 4.98
C GLU A 144 -4.00 -4.13 5.24
N TYR A 145 -4.28 -5.18 4.48
CA TYR A 145 -3.49 -6.41 4.46
C TYR A 145 -2.98 -6.72 3.06
N SER A 146 -1.70 -7.06 2.96
CA SER A 146 -1.07 -7.56 1.73
C SER A 146 -0.59 -9.00 1.90
N PRO A 147 -1.10 -9.97 1.12
CA PRO A 147 -0.41 -11.24 0.88
C PRO A 147 0.79 -10.96 -0.05
N GLU A 148 1.93 -10.56 0.51
CA GLU A 148 3.09 -10.13 -0.25
C GLU A 148 3.51 -11.19 -1.27
N SER A 149 3.90 -10.75 -2.47
CA SER A 149 4.15 -11.60 -3.63
C SER A 149 2.89 -12.36 -4.10
N PHE A 150 1.74 -11.66 -4.14
CA PHE A 150 0.46 -12.21 -4.59
C PHE A 150 0.58 -12.89 -5.96
N SER A 151 1.25 -12.27 -6.93
CA SER A 151 1.43 -12.85 -8.27
C SER A 151 2.27 -14.14 -8.31
N GLY A 152 3.00 -14.44 -7.25
CA GLY A 152 3.75 -15.70 -7.06
C GLY A 152 3.11 -16.65 -6.05
N THR A 153 1.86 -16.38 -5.66
CA THR A 153 1.06 -17.17 -4.71
C THR A 153 -0.05 -17.90 -5.47
N GLU A 154 -0.40 -19.10 -5.08
CA GLU A 154 -1.58 -19.79 -5.60
C GLU A 154 -2.82 -18.95 -5.30
N THR A 155 -3.63 -18.65 -6.32
CA THR A 155 -4.75 -17.69 -6.20
C THR A 155 -5.78 -18.16 -5.17
N ASP A 156 -6.06 -19.44 -5.09
CA ASP A 156 -6.95 -20.01 -4.06
C ASP A 156 -6.39 -19.77 -2.65
N PHE A 157 -5.08 -19.97 -2.46
CA PHE A 157 -4.45 -19.70 -1.17
C PHE A 157 -4.47 -18.20 -0.80
N ALA A 158 -4.31 -17.33 -1.79
CA ALA A 158 -4.44 -15.88 -1.56
C ALA A 158 -5.86 -15.51 -1.11
N VAL A 159 -6.90 -16.13 -1.70
CA VAL A 159 -8.29 -15.97 -1.26
C VAL A 159 -8.46 -16.47 0.18
N ASP A 160 -7.99 -17.68 0.48
CA ASP A 160 -8.16 -18.31 1.80
C ASP A 160 -7.50 -17.50 2.92
N ILE A 161 -6.26 -17.03 2.71
CA ILE A 161 -5.54 -16.26 3.74
C ILE A 161 -6.17 -14.88 3.94
N CYS A 162 -6.62 -14.21 2.88
CA CYS A 162 -7.31 -12.93 2.99
C CYS A 162 -8.68 -13.09 3.68
N ALA A 163 -9.44 -14.15 3.37
CA ALA A 163 -10.69 -14.45 4.05
C ALA A 163 -10.49 -14.68 5.55
N ALA A 164 -9.43 -15.42 5.94
CA ALA A 164 -9.10 -15.66 7.35
C ALA A 164 -8.71 -14.36 8.08
N VAL A 165 -8.00 -13.45 7.41
CA VAL A 165 -7.65 -12.12 7.95
C VAL A 165 -8.91 -11.25 8.11
N MET A 166 -9.80 -11.23 7.12
CA MET A 166 -11.09 -10.51 7.17
C MET A 166 -11.94 -10.98 8.36
N GLU A 167 -12.03 -12.30 8.55
CA GLU A 167 -12.78 -12.91 9.66
C GLU A 167 -12.18 -12.51 11.02
N GLU A 168 -10.85 -12.63 11.18
CA GLU A 168 -10.18 -12.27 12.45
C GLU A 168 -10.35 -10.78 12.79
N LEU A 169 -10.28 -9.89 11.78
CA LEU A 169 -10.48 -8.45 11.98
C LEU A 169 -11.96 -8.08 12.17
N GLY A 170 -12.89 -8.94 11.79
CA GLY A 170 -14.32 -8.67 11.82
C GLY A 170 -14.74 -7.61 10.80
N ALA A 171 -14.24 -7.73 9.57
CA ALA A 171 -14.58 -6.82 8.47
C ALA A 171 -16.07 -6.89 8.13
N THR A 172 -16.69 -5.73 7.88
CA THR A 172 -18.10 -5.59 7.48
C THR A 172 -18.23 -4.58 6.34
N PRO A 173 -19.37 -4.52 5.64
CA PRO A 173 -19.59 -3.51 4.61
C PRO A 173 -19.46 -2.06 5.11
N GLU A 174 -19.73 -1.81 6.39
CA GLU A 174 -19.62 -0.50 7.04
C GLU A 174 -18.18 -0.21 7.53
N ASN A 175 -17.41 -1.27 7.79
CA ASN A 175 -16.01 -1.19 8.23
C ASN A 175 -15.14 -2.10 7.37
N LYS A 176 -14.90 -1.68 6.14
CA LYS A 176 -14.16 -2.46 5.15
C LYS A 176 -12.68 -2.52 5.46
N ILE A 177 -12.10 -3.69 5.21
CA ILE A 177 -10.64 -3.85 5.12
C ILE A 177 -10.17 -3.53 3.68
N ILE A 178 -8.94 -3.02 3.55
CA ILE A 178 -8.26 -2.94 2.26
C ILE A 178 -7.46 -4.24 2.09
N LEU A 179 -7.72 -4.95 1.00
CA LEU A 179 -6.92 -6.12 0.58
C LEU A 179 -6.10 -5.70 -0.63
N ASN A 180 -4.82 -5.57 -0.43
CA ASN A 180 -3.88 -5.14 -1.46
C ASN A 180 -3.23 -6.37 -2.10
N LEU A 181 -3.26 -6.47 -3.41
CA LEU A 181 -2.81 -7.61 -4.20
C LEU A 181 -1.49 -7.22 -4.93
N PRO A 182 -0.33 -7.28 -4.27
CA PRO A 182 0.89 -6.75 -4.86
C PRO A 182 1.46 -7.67 -5.93
N ASN A 183 1.71 -7.12 -7.12
CA ASN A 183 2.58 -7.71 -8.12
C ASN A 183 4.02 -7.36 -7.77
N THR A 184 4.49 -7.90 -6.61
CA THR A 184 5.77 -7.55 -5.97
C THR A 184 6.95 -7.72 -6.90
N VAL A 185 6.90 -8.74 -7.75
CA VAL A 185 7.74 -8.90 -8.95
C VAL A 185 6.79 -9.19 -10.10
N GLU A 186 6.95 -8.51 -11.21
CA GLU A 186 6.10 -8.66 -12.38
C GLU A 186 6.39 -10.01 -13.08
N MET A 187 5.82 -11.09 -12.54
CA MET A 187 6.13 -12.48 -12.93
C MET A 187 5.37 -12.94 -14.18
N CYS A 188 4.25 -12.29 -14.51
CA CYS A 188 3.38 -12.68 -15.62
C CYS A 188 3.02 -11.48 -16.50
N THR A 189 2.31 -11.74 -17.58
CA THR A 189 1.78 -10.68 -18.46
C THR A 189 0.64 -9.93 -17.78
N PRO A 190 0.36 -8.66 -18.16
CA PRO A 190 -0.66 -7.83 -17.55
C PRO A 190 -2.06 -8.46 -17.50
N ASN A 191 -2.46 -9.15 -18.58
CA ASN A 191 -3.73 -9.85 -18.63
C ASN A 191 -3.80 -11.00 -17.61
N THR A 192 -2.72 -11.76 -17.43
CA THR A 192 -2.68 -12.84 -16.43
C THR A 192 -2.80 -12.30 -15.01
N TYR A 193 -2.15 -11.17 -14.71
CA TYR A 193 -2.31 -10.51 -13.42
C TYR A 193 -3.76 -10.04 -13.20
N ALA A 194 -4.37 -9.44 -14.23
CA ALA A 194 -5.76 -9.02 -14.18
C ALA A 194 -6.72 -10.21 -13.98
N ASP A 195 -6.45 -11.34 -14.66
CA ASP A 195 -7.21 -12.58 -14.47
C ASP A 195 -7.11 -13.12 -13.04
N GLN A 196 -5.91 -13.03 -12.40
CA GLN A 196 -5.73 -13.37 -10.98
C GLN A 196 -6.54 -12.44 -10.06
N VAL A 197 -6.56 -11.14 -10.34
CA VAL A 197 -7.35 -10.15 -9.59
C VAL A 197 -8.84 -10.42 -9.75
N GLU A 198 -9.33 -10.68 -10.98
CA GLU A 198 -10.73 -11.01 -11.22
C GLU A 198 -11.13 -12.30 -10.52
N TYR A 199 -10.29 -13.34 -10.61
CA TYR A 199 -10.51 -14.61 -9.91
C TYR A 199 -10.61 -14.39 -8.41
N PHE A 200 -9.67 -13.65 -7.82
CA PHE A 200 -9.68 -13.32 -6.40
C PHE A 200 -10.98 -12.62 -5.98
N ILE A 201 -11.39 -11.59 -6.73
CA ILE A 201 -12.62 -10.83 -6.46
C ILE A 201 -13.86 -11.74 -6.48
N ARG A 202 -13.93 -12.63 -7.46
CA ARG A 202 -15.09 -13.53 -7.64
C ARG A 202 -15.19 -14.63 -6.58
N HIS A 203 -14.08 -15.03 -5.98
CA HIS A 203 -14.02 -16.11 -5.02
C HIS A 203 -13.88 -15.65 -3.57
N LEU A 204 -13.62 -14.36 -3.34
CA LEU A 204 -13.51 -13.81 -1.99
C LEU A 204 -14.87 -13.84 -1.28
N PRO A 205 -15.01 -14.57 -0.15
CA PRO A 205 -16.23 -14.52 0.65
C PRO A 205 -16.41 -13.12 1.27
N ASN A 206 -17.65 -12.68 1.42
CA ASN A 206 -18.01 -11.37 1.98
C ASN A 206 -17.28 -10.21 1.25
N ARG A 207 -17.22 -10.29 -0.09
CA ARG A 207 -16.51 -9.35 -0.96
C ARG A 207 -16.86 -7.87 -0.68
N GLU A 208 -18.09 -7.59 -0.30
CA GLU A 208 -18.61 -6.26 0.04
C GLU A 208 -17.95 -5.64 1.27
N SER A 209 -17.30 -6.46 2.10
CA SER A 209 -16.55 -6.04 3.30
C SER A 209 -15.08 -5.72 3.02
N ALA A 210 -14.67 -5.71 1.74
CA ALA A 210 -13.31 -5.38 1.32
C ALA A 210 -13.26 -4.29 0.25
N ILE A 211 -12.18 -3.52 0.24
CA ILE A 211 -11.73 -2.68 -0.88
C ILE A 211 -10.55 -3.41 -1.51
N ILE A 212 -10.62 -3.69 -2.81
CA ILE A 212 -9.52 -4.36 -3.50
C ILE A 212 -8.55 -3.33 -4.04
N SER A 213 -7.33 -3.39 -3.54
CA SER A 213 -6.20 -2.56 -3.93
C SER A 213 -5.20 -3.35 -4.77
N ILE A 214 -4.51 -2.67 -5.66
CA ILE A 214 -3.42 -3.23 -6.46
C ILE A 214 -2.14 -2.42 -6.27
N HIS A 215 -1.01 -3.11 -6.33
CA HIS A 215 0.33 -2.52 -6.23
C HIS A 215 1.26 -3.17 -7.25
N PRO A 216 1.21 -2.75 -8.52
CA PRO A 216 2.09 -3.30 -9.55
C PRO A 216 3.49 -2.69 -9.50
N HIS A 217 4.51 -3.55 -9.60
CA HIS A 217 5.85 -3.17 -10.03
C HIS A 217 6.00 -3.21 -11.55
N ASN A 218 7.17 -2.84 -12.06
CA ASN A 218 7.40 -2.60 -13.48
C ASN A 218 8.56 -3.43 -14.06
N ASP A 219 8.82 -4.63 -13.51
CA ASP A 219 9.96 -5.48 -13.90
C ASP A 219 9.98 -5.86 -15.39
N ARG A 220 8.81 -5.95 -16.00
CA ARG A 220 8.63 -6.24 -17.42
C ARG A 220 8.39 -4.99 -18.27
N GLY A 221 8.34 -3.79 -17.64
CA GLY A 221 7.95 -2.57 -18.33
C GLY A 221 6.44 -2.48 -18.63
N THR A 222 5.60 -3.26 -17.93
CA THR A 222 4.17 -3.35 -18.21
C THR A 222 3.29 -3.00 -17.01
N GLY A 223 3.86 -2.37 -15.96
CA GLY A 223 3.16 -2.03 -14.73
C GLY A 223 1.90 -1.18 -14.94
N VAL A 224 1.95 -0.19 -15.85
CA VAL A 224 0.77 0.64 -16.19
C VAL A 224 -0.32 -0.22 -16.84
N ALA A 225 0.03 -1.05 -17.81
CA ALA A 225 -0.93 -1.94 -18.46
C ALA A 225 -1.53 -2.96 -17.48
N ALA A 226 -0.73 -3.47 -16.54
CA ALA A 226 -1.20 -4.35 -15.49
C ALA A 226 -2.23 -3.64 -14.59
N ALA A 227 -1.99 -2.38 -14.22
CA ALA A 227 -2.93 -1.58 -13.44
C ALA A 227 -4.24 -1.29 -14.19
N GLU A 228 -4.15 -0.87 -15.46
CA GLU A 228 -5.33 -0.62 -16.30
C GLU A 228 -6.24 -1.85 -16.39
N LEU A 229 -5.65 -3.00 -16.70
CA LEU A 229 -6.41 -4.25 -16.81
C LEU A 229 -6.95 -4.73 -15.46
N ALA A 230 -6.21 -4.56 -14.37
CA ALA A 230 -6.69 -4.93 -13.04
C ALA A 230 -7.83 -4.02 -12.55
N ILE A 231 -7.83 -2.72 -12.89
CA ILE A 231 -8.96 -1.82 -12.64
C ILE A 231 -10.18 -2.30 -13.42
N LEU A 232 -10.03 -2.65 -14.71
CA LEU A 232 -11.11 -3.23 -15.52
C LEU A 232 -11.62 -4.56 -14.96
N ALA A 233 -10.73 -5.34 -14.31
CA ALA A 233 -11.09 -6.57 -13.62
C ALA A 233 -11.82 -6.36 -12.28
N GLY A 234 -11.92 -5.12 -11.79
CA GLY A 234 -12.70 -4.75 -10.60
C GLY A 234 -11.89 -4.26 -9.39
N ALA A 235 -10.59 -3.97 -9.55
CA ALA A 235 -9.83 -3.28 -8.51
C ALA A 235 -10.35 -1.85 -8.31
N GLU A 236 -10.44 -1.43 -7.04
CA GLU A 236 -11.06 -0.16 -6.63
C GLU A 236 -10.02 0.88 -6.20
N ARG A 237 -8.83 0.42 -5.79
CA ARG A 237 -7.75 1.24 -5.25
C ARG A 237 -6.43 0.89 -5.91
N VAL A 238 -5.56 1.88 -6.05
CA VAL A 238 -4.27 1.75 -6.75
C VAL A 238 -3.17 2.38 -5.93
N GLU A 239 -2.10 1.64 -5.70
CA GLU A 239 -0.84 2.11 -5.14
C GLU A 239 0.21 2.27 -6.23
N GLY A 240 0.99 3.34 -6.16
CA GLY A 240 2.09 3.60 -7.09
C GLY A 240 2.86 4.86 -6.70
N THR A 241 3.76 5.27 -7.57
CA THR A 241 4.63 6.43 -7.34
C THR A 241 4.56 7.42 -8.49
N LEU A 242 4.94 8.67 -8.23
CA LEU A 242 5.15 9.65 -9.28
C LEU A 242 6.34 9.20 -10.14
N PHE A 243 6.16 9.26 -11.47
CA PHE A 243 7.17 8.84 -12.45
C PHE A 243 7.63 7.38 -12.34
N GLY A 244 6.93 6.55 -11.56
CA GLY A 244 7.22 5.13 -11.44
C GLY A 244 8.46 4.76 -10.64
N ASN A 245 8.96 5.65 -9.77
CA ASN A 245 10.11 5.34 -8.92
C ASN A 245 9.86 4.12 -8.02
N GLY A 246 10.87 3.28 -7.85
CA GLY A 246 10.79 2.12 -6.97
C GLY A 246 11.95 1.17 -7.16
N GLU A 247 11.91 0.07 -6.41
CA GLU A 247 12.93 -0.96 -6.50
C GLU A 247 13.06 -1.55 -7.92
N ARG A 248 14.26 -1.95 -8.29
CA ARG A 248 14.60 -2.56 -9.58
C ARG A 248 14.27 -1.63 -10.74
N THR A 249 13.19 -1.92 -11.48
CA THR A 249 12.72 -1.11 -12.62
C THR A 249 11.61 -0.12 -12.25
N GLY A 250 11.20 -0.11 -10.99
CA GLY A 250 10.23 0.83 -10.44
C GLY A 250 8.86 0.26 -10.10
N ASN A 251 8.02 1.15 -9.62
CA ASN A 251 6.60 0.95 -9.36
C ASN A 251 5.73 1.32 -10.57
N LEU A 252 4.44 1.13 -10.44
CA LEU A 252 3.45 1.75 -11.31
C LEU A 252 3.65 3.28 -11.34
N ASP A 253 3.77 3.86 -12.54
CA ASP A 253 3.74 5.31 -12.74
C ASP A 253 2.30 5.83 -12.70
N ILE A 254 1.95 6.49 -11.59
CA ILE A 254 0.60 7.06 -11.39
C ILE A 254 0.31 8.20 -12.37
N ILE A 255 1.31 9.01 -12.74
CA ILE A 255 1.11 10.10 -13.71
C ILE A 255 0.68 9.52 -15.05
N THR A 256 1.40 8.52 -15.55
CA THR A 256 1.05 7.85 -16.81
C THR A 256 -0.33 7.21 -16.73
N LEU A 257 -0.65 6.49 -15.66
CA LEU A 257 -1.97 5.89 -15.49
C LEU A 257 -3.08 6.94 -15.45
N GLY A 258 -2.90 8.02 -14.69
CA GLY A 258 -3.87 9.12 -14.60
C GLY A 258 -4.10 9.82 -15.93
N LEU A 259 -3.03 10.07 -16.69
CA LEU A 259 -3.13 10.66 -18.04
C LEU A 259 -3.80 9.71 -19.04
N ASN A 260 -3.53 8.41 -18.96
CA ASN A 260 -4.22 7.42 -19.79
C ASN A 260 -5.73 7.41 -19.51
N MET A 261 -6.15 7.46 -18.25
CA MET A 261 -7.56 7.59 -17.87
C MET A 261 -8.17 8.87 -18.45
N TYR A 262 -7.47 10.00 -18.34
CA TYR A 262 -7.94 11.28 -18.86
C TYR A 262 -8.13 11.24 -20.38
N THR A 263 -7.23 10.61 -21.14
CA THR A 263 -7.38 10.44 -22.60
C THR A 263 -8.58 9.58 -22.99
N GLN A 264 -9.10 8.77 -22.07
CA GLN A 264 -10.32 7.98 -22.25
C GLN A 264 -11.57 8.69 -21.71
N GLY A 265 -11.45 9.95 -21.33
CA GLY A 265 -12.56 10.78 -20.84
C GLY A 265 -12.92 10.55 -19.36
N MET A 266 -12.04 9.91 -18.60
CA MET A 266 -12.19 9.70 -17.16
C MET A 266 -11.29 10.66 -16.38
N ASP A 267 -11.88 11.55 -15.59
CA ASP A 267 -11.11 12.42 -14.71
C ASP A 267 -10.44 11.56 -13.60
N PRO A 268 -9.10 11.54 -13.50
CA PRO A 268 -8.40 10.83 -12.43
C PRO A 268 -8.62 11.48 -11.06
N GLY A 269 -9.07 12.72 -10.98
CA GLY A 269 -9.18 13.48 -9.72
C GLY A 269 -7.83 13.87 -9.11
N LEU A 270 -6.74 13.80 -9.88
CA LEU A 270 -5.40 14.24 -9.52
C LEU A 270 -4.95 15.36 -10.46
N ASP A 271 -4.35 16.41 -9.92
CA ASP A 271 -3.88 17.55 -10.71
C ASP A 271 -2.44 17.34 -11.24
N PHE A 272 -2.35 16.94 -12.49
CA PHE A 272 -1.09 16.86 -13.24
C PHE A 272 -0.92 17.97 -14.27
N SER A 273 -1.57 19.12 -14.07
CA SER A 273 -1.52 20.25 -15.03
C SER A 273 -0.14 20.88 -15.18
N ASN A 274 0.75 20.70 -14.18
CA ASN A 274 2.12 21.24 -14.20
C ASN A 274 3.19 20.17 -13.98
N ILE A 275 3.28 19.21 -14.91
CA ILE A 275 4.29 18.14 -14.89
C ILE A 275 5.73 18.68 -14.79
N PRO A 276 6.14 19.79 -15.48
CA PRO A 276 7.50 20.32 -15.32
C PRO A 276 7.85 20.67 -13.87
N ALA A 277 6.97 21.35 -13.14
CA ALA A 277 7.20 21.67 -11.73
C ALA A 277 7.24 20.44 -10.84
N LEU A 278 6.37 19.46 -11.09
CA LEU A 278 6.40 18.17 -10.39
C LEU A 278 7.72 17.45 -10.59
N ARG A 279 8.22 17.42 -11.84
CA ARG A 279 9.51 16.81 -12.16
C ARG A 279 10.65 17.51 -11.44
N GLU A 280 10.69 18.84 -11.44
CA GLU A 280 11.75 19.61 -10.75
C GLU A 280 11.77 19.33 -9.23
N MET A 281 10.60 19.27 -8.59
CA MET A 281 10.49 18.89 -7.18
C MET A 281 10.97 17.45 -6.98
N TYR A 282 10.51 16.54 -7.82
CA TYR A 282 10.85 15.13 -7.77
C TYR A 282 12.35 14.89 -7.90
N GLU A 283 13.01 15.45 -8.95
CA GLU A 283 14.46 15.33 -9.18
C GLU A 283 15.27 15.91 -8.00
N ARG A 284 14.82 17.03 -7.42
CA ARG A 284 15.46 17.65 -6.26
C ARG A 284 15.38 16.77 -5.02
N CYS A 285 14.19 16.21 -4.70
CA CYS A 285 13.98 15.39 -3.50
C CYS A 285 14.57 13.99 -3.62
N THR A 286 14.58 13.40 -4.80
CA THR A 286 15.05 12.03 -5.03
C THR A 286 16.49 11.95 -5.52
N ARG A 287 17.04 13.05 -6.00
CA ARG A 287 18.38 13.12 -6.65
C ARG A 287 18.51 12.20 -7.87
N MET A 288 17.41 11.97 -8.59
CA MET A 288 17.35 11.13 -9.79
C MET A 288 17.16 11.96 -11.06
#